data_a49bb0090a6dbefcff9e71f6d2d6b0ae
#
_entry.id   a49bb0090a6dbefcff9e71f6d2d6b0ae
#
_cell.length_a   1.000
_cell.length_b   1.000
_cell.length_c   1.000
_cell.angle_alpha   90.00
_cell.angle_beta   90.00
_cell.angle_gamma   90.00
#
_symmetry.space_group_name_H-M   'P 1'
#
loop_
_entity.id
_entity.type
_entity.pdbx_description
1 polymer ?
#
loop_
_entity_poly.entity_id
_entity_poly.type
_entity_poly.pdbx_seq_one_letter_code
_entity_poly.pdbx_strand_id
1 'polypeptide(L)'
;LSGIGSSSLYWGFLDWAYYYQTPGLGLTPESAEALKYSVAYSFFHSGVSAWAIYALASVSLCYSFHVRKNKGLSLASIMEAVTGFKATGVVGRLVDILFLLCMFGALTISLVLTAVTFTNILSLLTGIPNTFTTKVIIILAVSVVFALSSYVGMENGMKRLSHAVCLGVVLFAVYVLVFGPTQFILNNSLMSFGLMATNFVDMSLFTDPMGDGKFTREWTVFYWLWWISYAPGVALFVTRVSKGRTIKEVILAMVIGGSVGIWFIFGVFESFSVYSFIHGVVNVPQVLSQQGGEIAIGQLLGLLPAGQVMMWIFLGIMVIFLAAHMDAVGYAVTATCTRGLQEGQDPSPKA
;
A
#
# COMPACT_ATOMS: atom_id res chain seq x y z
N LEU A 1 3.21 6.30 1.92
CA LEU A 1 3.14 5.09 2.76
C LEU A 1 1.75 4.87 3.35
N SER A 2 1.10 5.90 3.94
CA SER A 2 -0.26 5.77 4.47
C SER A 2 -1.32 5.36 3.43
N GLY A 3 -1.08 5.58 2.14
CA GLY A 3 -1.99 5.21 1.06
C GLY A 3 -1.85 3.78 0.55
N ILE A 4 -0.79 3.05 0.95
CA ILE A 4 -0.52 1.69 0.46
C ILE A 4 -0.62 0.66 1.60
N GLY A 5 -0.38 1.08 2.84
CA GLY A 5 -0.46 0.23 4.03
C GLY A 5 0.72 -0.73 4.20
N SER A 6 0.69 -1.48 5.30
CA SER A 6 1.72 -2.48 5.65
C SER A 6 1.79 -3.66 4.68
N SER A 7 0.71 -3.89 3.92
CA SER A 7 0.66 -4.91 2.86
C SER A 7 1.70 -4.69 1.77
N SER A 8 2.19 -3.45 1.56
CA SER A 8 3.28 -3.19 0.60
C SER A 8 4.60 -3.89 0.94
N LEU A 9 4.82 -4.25 2.20
CA LEU A 9 5.96 -5.09 2.57
C LEU A 9 5.80 -6.55 2.13
N TYR A 10 4.57 -7.04 2.06
CA TYR A 10 4.26 -8.36 1.50
C TYR A 10 4.39 -8.33 -0.03
N TRP A 11 3.65 -7.43 -0.68
CA TRP A 11 3.62 -7.31 -2.13
C TRP A 11 4.99 -6.97 -2.72
N GLY A 12 5.77 -6.11 -2.05
CA GLY A 12 7.11 -5.73 -2.48
C GLY A 12 8.12 -6.87 -2.55
N PHE A 13 7.85 -8.04 -1.98
CA PHE A 13 8.66 -9.24 -2.18
C PHE A 13 8.05 -10.22 -3.18
N LEU A 14 6.72 -10.21 -3.39
CA LEU A 14 6.00 -11.34 -3.95
C LEU A 14 5.17 -11.04 -5.20
N ASP A 15 4.82 -9.77 -5.50
CA ASP A 15 3.96 -9.43 -6.65
C ASP A 15 4.46 -10.06 -7.94
N TRP A 16 5.77 -9.99 -8.18
CA TRP A 16 6.39 -10.57 -9.35
C TRP A 16 6.10 -12.07 -9.52
N ALA A 17 6.01 -12.83 -8.42
CA ALA A 17 5.80 -14.27 -8.48
C ALA A 17 4.38 -14.61 -8.96
N TYR A 18 3.40 -13.83 -8.56
CA TYR A 18 2.03 -13.94 -9.07
C TYR A 18 1.95 -13.61 -10.56
N TYR A 19 2.62 -12.52 -11.00
CA TYR A 19 2.65 -12.14 -12.42
C TYR A 19 3.47 -13.10 -13.28
N TYR A 20 4.45 -13.76 -12.70
CA TYR A 20 5.18 -14.83 -13.36
C TYR A 20 4.31 -16.06 -13.61
N GLN A 21 3.48 -16.45 -12.65
CA GLN A 21 2.56 -17.59 -12.74
C GLN A 21 1.33 -17.29 -13.62
N THR A 22 0.84 -16.05 -13.60
CA THR A 22 -0.31 -15.62 -14.40
C THR A 22 0.01 -14.28 -15.07
N PRO A 23 0.81 -14.30 -16.17
CA PRO A 23 1.28 -13.07 -16.80
C PRO A 23 0.22 -12.37 -17.63
N GLY A 24 0.39 -11.04 -17.78
CA GLY A 24 -0.35 -10.22 -18.74
C GLY A 24 0.24 -10.26 -20.15
N LEU A 25 -0.30 -9.43 -21.05
CA LEU A 25 0.15 -9.26 -22.44
C LEU A 25 0.15 -10.57 -23.26
N GLY A 26 -0.65 -11.57 -22.86
CA GLY A 26 -0.69 -12.85 -23.56
C GLY A 26 0.58 -13.68 -23.46
N LEU A 27 1.44 -13.39 -22.49
CA LEU A 27 2.69 -14.13 -22.28
C LEU A 27 2.43 -15.52 -21.73
N THR A 28 3.30 -16.47 -22.05
CA THR A 28 3.21 -17.83 -21.52
C THR A 28 3.56 -17.85 -20.04
N PRO A 29 2.70 -18.44 -19.17
CA PRO A 29 3.00 -18.62 -17.75
C PRO A 29 4.35 -19.29 -17.52
N GLU A 30 5.06 -18.84 -16.49
CA GLU A 30 6.34 -19.40 -16.03
C GLU A 30 7.47 -19.38 -17.09
N SER A 31 7.29 -18.56 -18.15
CA SER A 31 8.32 -18.37 -19.18
C SER A 31 9.34 -17.31 -18.80
N ALA A 32 10.48 -17.30 -19.50
CA ALA A 32 11.50 -16.27 -19.33
C ALA A 32 10.98 -14.85 -19.62
N GLU A 33 10.05 -14.71 -20.60
CA GLU A 33 9.42 -13.44 -20.90
C GLU A 33 8.44 -13.02 -19.79
N ALA A 34 7.65 -13.95 -19.24
CA ALA A 34 6.80 -13.67 -18.08
C ALA A 34 7.63 -13.18 -16.88
N LEU A 35 8.77 -13.81 -16.61
CA LEU A 35 9.68 -13.39 -15.54
C LEU A 35 10.24 -11.98 -15.79
N LYS A 36 10.62 -11.68 -17.03
CA LYS A 36 11.14 -10.37 -17.44
C LYS A 36 10.13 -9.24 -17.21
N TYR A 37 8.85 -9.49 -17.47
CA TYR A 37 7.79 -8.49 -17.30
C TYR A 37 7.20 -8.45 -15.89
N SER A 38 7.48 -9.42 -15.03
CA SER A 38 6.83 -9.57 -13.73
C SER A 38 7.01 -8.35 -12.83
N VAL A 39 8.25 -7.88 -12.64
CA VAL A 39 8.54 -6.67 -11.83
C VAL A 39 8.06 -5.39 -12.53
N ALA A 40 8.05 -5.37 -13.88
CA ALA A 40 7.50 -4.25 -14.61
C ALA A 40 5.99 -4.06 -14.36
N TYR A 41 5.23 -5.15 -14.21
CA TYR A 41 3.82 -5.09 -13.83
C TYR A 41 3.61 -4.56 -12.40
N SER A 42 4.47 -4.92 -11.46
CA SER A 42 4.43 -4.35 -10.10
C SER A 42 4.63 -2.82 -10.15
N PHE A 43 5.60 -2.36 -10.94
CA PHE A 43 5.84 -0.93 -11.15
C PHE A 43 4.66 -0.23 -11.82
N PHE A 44 4.01 -0.89 -12.77
CA PHE A 44 2.83 -0.38 -13.46
C PHE A 44 1.63 -0.23 -12.51
N HIS A 45 1.27 -1.29 -11.78
CA HIS A 45 0.10 -1.30 -10.91
C HIS A 45 0.24 -0.38 -9.69
N SER A 46 1.46 -0.23 -9.15
CA SER A 46 1.71 0.55 -7.94
C SER A 46 2.32 1.94 -8.20
N GLY A 47 2.61 2.26 -9.45
CA GLY A 47 3.27 3.49 -9.86
C GLY A 47 2.32 4.63 -10.25
N VAL A 48 2.59 5.25 -11.40
CA VAL A 48 1.96 6.50 -11.85
C VAL A 48 0.44 6.44 -11.83
N SER A 49 -0.18 5.35 -12.32
CA SER A 49 -1.64 5.22 -12.38
C SER A 49 -2.28 5.26 -11.00
N ALA A 50 -1.75 4.51 -10.03
CA ALA A 50 -2.21 4.49 -8.64
C ALA A 50 -2.14 5.89 -8.01
N TRP A 51 -0.99 6.54 -8.14
CA TRP A 51 -0.77 7.85 -7.55
C TRP A 51 -1.53 8.96 -8.28
N ALA A 52 -1.81 8.82 -9.58
CA ALA A 52 -2.68 9.73 -10.33
C ALA A 52 -4.12 9.65 -9.87
N ILE A 53 -4.67 8.46 -9.57
CA ILE A 53 -5.98 8.26 -8.98
C ILE A 53 -6.07 9.01 -7.63
N TYR A 54 -5.06 8.83 -6.78
CA TYR A 54 -4.99 9.53 -5.50
C TYR A 54 -4.85 11.05 -5.64
N ALA A 55 -4.02 11.52 -6.58
CA ALA A 55 -3.82 12.94 -6.83
C ALA A 55 -5.10 13.61 -7.32
N LEU A 56 -5.86 12.97 -8.21
CA LEU A 56 -7.13 13.49 -8.72
C LEU A 56 -8.13 13.71 -7.58
N ALA A 57 -8.32 12.71 -6.72
CA ALA A 57 -9.19 12.82 -5.56
C ALA A 57 -8.69 13.90 -4.59
N SER A 58 -7.38 13.91 -4.29
CA SER A 58 -6.78 14.84 -3.33
C SER A 58 -6.87 16.30 -3.79
N VAL A 59 -6.59 16.58 -5.05
CA VAL A 59 -6.69 17.95 -5.60
C VAL A 59 -8.13 18.46 -5.54
N SER A 60 -9.09 17.60 -5.85
CA SER A 60 -10.52 17.96 -5.80
C SER A 60 -10.93 18.34 -4.37
N LEU A 61 -10.52 17.56 -3.37
CA LEU A 61 -10.78 17.85 -1.97
C LEU A 61 -10.03 19.08 -1.47
N CYS A 62 -8.75 19.21 -1.78
CA CYS A 62 -7.92 20.38 -1.42
C CYS A 62 -8.54 21.68 -1.96
N TYR A 63 -8.95 21.66 -3.22
CA TYR A 63 -9.60 22.81 -3.84
C TYR A 63 -10.94 23.18 -3.16
N SER A 64 -11.79 22.17 -2.93
CA SER A 64 -13.07 22.36 -2.25
C SER A 64 -12.89 22.95 -0.85
N PHE A 65 -11.96 22.40 -0.07
CA PHE A 65 -11.77 22.75 1.33
C PHE A 65 -10.95 24.04 1.53
N HIS A 66 -9.79 24.17 0.87
CA HIS A 66 -8.90 25.30 1.07
C HIS A 66 -9.23 26.53 0.22
N VAL A 67 -9.72 26.35 -1.01
CA VAL A 67 -10.00 27.47 -1.95
C VAL A 67 -11.46 27.89 -1.85
N ARG A 68 -12.39 26.94 -1.98
CA ARG A 68 -13.84 27.21 -1.90
C ARG A 68 -14.34 27.41 -0.47
N LYS A 69 -13.51 27.05 0.54
CA LYS A 69 -13.85 27.14 1.98
C LYS A 69 -15.14 26.39 2.34
N ASN A 70 -15.42 25.29 1.64
CA ASN A 70 -16.56 24.44 1.96
C ASN A 70 -16.35 23.80 3.34
N LYS A 71 -17.42 23.77 4.14
CA LYS A 71 -17.39 23.20 5.50
C LYS A 71 -17.59 21.70 5.44
N GLY A 72 -16.81 20.99 6.25
CA GLY A 72 -16.86 19.52 6.36
C GLY A 72 -15.85 18.83 5.47
N LEU A 73 -15.25 17.79 6.03
CA LEU A 73 -14.28 16.90 5.36
C LEU A 73 -14.93 15.52 5.20
N SER A 74 -16.09 15.46 4.53
CA SER A 74 -16.71 14.20 4.10
C SER A 74 -16.93 14.21 2.60
N LEU A 75 -17.03 13.02 2.02
CA LEU A 75 -17.31 12.85 0.60
C LEU A 75 -18.65 13.49 0.22
N ALA A 76 -19.67 13.34 1.08
CA ALA A 76 -20.98 13.95 0.92
C ALA A 76 -20.92 15.48 0.92
N SER A 77 -20.08 16.09 1.77
CA SER A 77 -19.91 17.55 1.82
C SER A 77 -19.36 18.11 0.52
N ILE A 78 -18.46 17.39 -0.12
CA ILE A 78 -17.86 17.78 -1.40
C ILE A 78 -18.86 17.58 -2.52
N MET A 79 -19.60 16.47 -2.50
CA MET A 79 -20.64 16.19 -3.47
C MET A 79 -21.75 17.25 -3.42
N GLU A 80 -22.14 17.73 -2.24
CA GLU A 80 -23.08 18.85 -2.06
C GLU A 80 -22.61 20.09 -2.81
N ALA A 81 -21.34 20.43 -2.71
CA ALA A 81 -20.76 21.60 -3.37
C ALA A 81 -20.75 21.52 -4.90
N VAL A 82 -20.81 20.33 -5.47
CA VAL A 82 -20.77 20.09 -6.92
C VAL A 82 -22.14 19.81 -7.51
N THR A 83 -22.96 19.01 -6.82
CA THR A 83 -24.23 18.49 -7.34
C THR A 83 -25.47 19.20 -6.76
N GLY A 84 -25.31 19.92 -5.64
CA GLY A 84 -26.39 20.52 -4.89
C GLY A 84 -27.20 19.54 -4.01
N PHE A 85 -26.89 18.25 -4.02
CA PHE A 85 -27.51 17.31 -3.08
C PHE A 85 -27.00 17.57 -1.66
N LYS A 86 -27.91 17.75 -0.71
CA LYS A 86 -27.56 18.01 0.69
C LYS A 86 -26.78 16.86 1.29
N ALA A 87 -25.60 17.14 1.86
CA ALA A 87 -24.78 16.16 2.56
C ALA A 87 -25.55 15.44 3.69
N THR A 88 -26.46 16.17 4.36
CA THR A 88 -27.33 15.62 5.41
C THR A 88 -28.54 14.86 4.87
N GLY A 89 -28.79 14.89 3.57
CA GLY A 89 -29.87 14.17 2.90
C GLY A 89 -29.62 12.67 2.80
N VAL A 90 -30.58 11.93 2.24
CA VAL A 90 -30.47 10.47 2.09
C VAL A 90 -29.28 10.11 1.21
N VAL A 91 -29.11 10.79 0.07
CA VAL A 91 -28.00 10.52 -0.88
C VAL A 91 -26.64 10.80 -0.23
N GLY A 92 -26.50 11.94 0.46
CA GLY A 92 -25.24 12.25 1.15
C GLY A 92 -24.89 11.22 2.23
N ARG A 93 -25.88 10.80 3.04
CA ARG A 93 -25.66 9.75 4.04
C ARG A 93 -25.24 8.40 3.42
N LEU A 94 -25.87 8.02 2.30
CA LEU A 94 -25.51 6.78 1.59
C LEU A 94 -24.06 6.84 1.09
N VAL A 95 -23.63 7.99 0.54
CA VAL A 95 -22.23 8.19 0.08
C VAL A 95 -21.25 8.06 1.23
N ASP A 96 -21.51 8.70 2.38
CA ASP A 96 -20.62 8.60 3.55
C ASP A 96 -20.62 7.19 4.14
N ILE A 97 -21.76 6.47 4.18
CA ILE A 97 -21.84 5.08 4.62
C ILE A 97 -21.02 4.16 3.69
N LEU A 98 -21.17 4.29 2.38
CA LEU A 98 -20.39 3.50 1.42
C LEU A 98 -18.91 3.78 1.56
N PHE A 99 -18.51 5.04 1.74
CA PHE A 99 -17.13 5.40 2.01
C PHE A 99 -16.59 4.72 3.28
N LEU A 100 -17.34 4.77 4.38
CA LEU A 100 -16.94 4.12 5.63
C LEU A 100 -16.81 2.60 5.47
N LEU A 101 -17.74 1.95 4.76
CA LEU A 101 -17.64 0.52 4.47
C LEU A 101 -16.39 0.19 3.63
N CYS A 102 -16.06 1.00 2.62
CA CYS A 102 -14.82 0.84 1.86
C CYS A 102 -13.58 0.97 2.76
N MET A 103 -13.54 1.98 3.63
CA MET A 103 -12.41 2.19 4.54
C MET A 103 -12.21 1.02 5.52
N PHE A 104 -13.29 0.52 6.12
CA PHE A 104 -13.22 -0.64 7.01
C PHE A 104 -12.81 -1.91 6.27
N GLY A 105 -13.35 -2.16 5.06
CA GLY A 105 -12.97 -3.29 4.22
C GLY A 105 -11.48 -3.27 3.89
N ALA A 106 -10.99 -2.12 3.44
CA ALA A 106 -9.60 -1.89 3.08
C ALA A 106 -8.65 -2.07 4.29
N LEU A 107 -9.03 -1.52 5.46
CA LEU A 107 -8.27 -1.70 6.69
C LEU A 107 -8.21 -3.17 7.10
N THR A 108 -9.32 -3.90 6.98
CA THR A 108 -9.40 -5.33 7.32
C THR A 108 -8.42 -6.16 6.49
N ILE A 109 -8.33 -5.91 5.17
CA ILE A 109 -7.39 -6.62 4.28
C ILE A 109 -5.94 -6.39 4.75
N SER A 110 -5.55 -5.14 5.00
CA SER A 110 -4.20 -4.80 5.46
C SER A 110 -3.88 -5.43 6.83
N LEU A 111 -4.84 -5.43 7.73
CA LEU A 111 -4.70 -6.01 9.08
C LEU A 111 -4.53 -7.53 9.02
N VAL A 112 -5.36 -8.22 8.24
CA VAL A 112 -5.28 -9.68 8.09
C VAL A 112 -3.95 -10.08 7.46
N LEU A 113 -3.57 -9.46 6.34
CA LEU A 113 -2.32 -9.78 5.65
C LEU A 113 -1.10 -9.53 6.55
N THR A 114 -1.09 -8.43 7.29
CA THR A 114 -0.02 -8.12 8.24
C THR A 114 0.01 -9.14 9.39
N ALA A 115 -1.14 -9.49 9.98
CA ALA A 115 -1.20 -10.44 11.08
C ALA A 115 -0.76 -11.85 10.65
N VAL A 116 -1.15 -12.28 9.46
CA VAL A 116 -0.75 -13.59 8.91
C VAL A 116 0.75 -13.61 8.64
N THR A 117 1.29 -12.58 7.97
CA THR A 117 2.73 -12.48 7.71
C THR A 117 3.53 -12.43 9.01
N PHE A 118 3.10 -11.59 9.96
CA PHE A 118 3.76 -11.49 11.26
C PHE A 118 3.80 -12.83 12.00
N THR A 119 2.65 -13.53 12.06
CA THR A 119 2.55 -14.81 12.79
C THR A 119 3.41 -15.89 12.15
N ASN A 120 3.46 -15.96 10.81
CA ASN A 120 4.29 -16.93 10.11
C ASN A 120 5.80 -16.69 10.35
N ILE A 121 6.25 -15.44 10.22
CA ILE A 121 7.66 -15.10 10.48
C ILE A 121 8.02 -15.30 11.95
N LEU A 122 7.12 -14.91 12.87
CA LEU A 122 7.30 -15.15 14.31
C LEU A 122 7.42 -16.65 14.62
N SER A 123 6.60 -17.48 13.98
CA SER A 123 6.65 -18.93 14.10
C SER A 123 8.01 -19.50 13.63
N LEU A 124 8.55 -18.99 12.51
CA LEU A 124 9.86 -19.37 12.02
C LEU A 124 10.99 -18.98 12.99
N LEU A 125 10.87 -17.83 13.66
CA LEU A 125 11.88 -17.33 14.59
C LEU A 125 11.86 -18.00 15.94
N THR A 126 10.67 -18.31 16.47
CA THR A 126 10.49 -18.67 17.89
C THR A 126 9.92 -20.07 18.09
N GLY A 127 9.41 -20.70 17.02
CA GLY A 127 8.68 -21.97 17.13
C GLY A 127 7.28 -21.85 17.72
N ILE A 128 6.80 -20.63 18.00
CA ILE A 128 5.41 -20.40 18.46
C ILE A 128 4.45 -20.84 17.36
N PRO A 129 3.44 -21.69 17.66
CA PRO A 129 2.57 -22.21 16.62
C PRO A 129 1.71 -21.12 15.99
N ASN A 130 1.59 -21.16 14.65
CA ASN A 130 0.76 -20.26 13.87
C ASN A 130 -0.73 -20.68 14.02
N THR A 131 -1.36 -20.27 15.11
CA THR A 131 -2.76 -20.55 15.40
C THR A 131 -3.63 -19.32 15.26
N PHE A 132 -4.95 -19.53 15.20
CA PHE A 132 -5.92 -18.42 15.27
C PHE A 132 -5.71 -17.56 16.51
N THR A 133 -5.49 -18.18 17.67
CA THR A 133 -5.25 -17.48 18.94
C THR A 133 -4.01 -16.58 18.86
N THR A 134 -2.91 -17.08 18.31
CA THR A 134 -1.68 -16.28 18.12
C THR A 134 -1.93 -15.07 17.24
N LYS A 135 -2.68 -15.22 16.14
CA LYS A 135 -3.08 -14.09 15.27
C LYS A 135 -3.92 -13.06 16.01
N VAL A 136 -4.89 -13.51 16.81
CA VAL A 136 -5.74 -12.60 17.62
C VAL A 136 -4.90 -11.82 18.64
N ILE A 137 -3.96 -12.47 19.32
CA ILE A 137 -3.06 -11.80 20.27
C ILE A 137 -2.22 -10.73 19.57
N ILE A 138 -1.68 -11.03 18.40
CA ILE A 138 -0.90 -10.06 17.61
C ILE A 138 -1.76 -8.87 17.17
N ILE A 139 -2.97 -9.13 16.69
CA ILE A 139 -3.91 -8.07 16.30
C ILE A 139 -4.21 -7.17 17.50
N LEU A 140 -4.48 -7.75 18.67
CA LEU A 140 -4.74 -6.98 19.89
C LEU A 140 -3.51 -6.16 20.30
N ALA A 141 -2.31 -6.73 20.25
CA ALA A 141 -1.08 -6.01 20.57
C ALA A 141 -0.85 -4.81 19.62
N VAL A 142 -1.05 -5.00 18.32
CA VAL A 142 -0.97 -3.91 17.34
C VAL A 142 -2.05 -2.86 17.56
N SER A 143 -3.26 -3.29 17.92
CA SER A 143 -4.36 -2.36 18.24
C SER A 143 -4.06 -1.49 19.47
N VAL A 144 -3.34 -2.02 20.46
CA VAL A 144 -2.85 -1.22 21.61
C VAL A 144 -1.83 -0.15 21.14
N VAL A 145 -0.89 -0.52 20.27
CA VAL A 145 0.09 0.45 19.71
C VAL A 145 -0.64 1.55 18.95
N PHE A 146 -1.61 1.20 18.12
CA PHE A 146 -2.46 2.16 17.41
C PHE A 146 -3.24 3.06 18.40
N ALA A 147 -3.91 2.48 19.39
CA ALA A 147 -4.69 3.25 20.36
C ALA A 147 -3.82 4.26 21.13
N LEU A 148 -2.60 3.87 21.52
CA LEU A 148 -1.64 4.77 22.16
C LEU A 148 -1.19 5.89 21.22
N SER A 149 -0.90 5.59 19.95
CA SER A 149 -0.54 6.58 18.94
C SER A 149 -1.66 7.59 18.72
N SER A 150 -2.89 7.10 18.54
CA SER A 150 -4.07 7.95 18.34
C SER A 150 -4.39 8.81 19.56
N TYR A 151 -4.17 8.29 20.78
CA TYR A 151 -4.37 9.04 22.03
C TYR A 151 -3.37 10.21 22.17
N VAL A 152 -2.12 10.03 21.74
CA VAL A 152 -1.09 11.10 21.74
C VAL A 152 -1.43 12.21 20.73
N GLY A 153 -2.29 11.93 19.77
CA GLY A 153 -2.82 12.89 18.80
C GLY A 153 -2.00 13.01 17.53
N MET A 154 -2.58 13.70 16.54
CA MET A 154 -2.11 13.71 15.16
C MET A 154 -0.72 14.32 14.98
N GLU A 155 -0.41 15.41 15.66
CA GLU A 155 0.90 16.09 15.49
C GLU A 155 2.06 15.33 16.12
N ASN A 156 1.84 14.70 17.27
CA ASN A 156 2.88 14.04 18.03
C ASN A 156 2.92 12.52 17.85
N GLY A 157 1.76 11.86 17.70
CA GLY A 157 1.66 10.42 17.49
C GLY A 157 1.87 10.05 16.03
N MET A 158 0.89 10.36 15.19
CA MET A 158 0.84 9.94 13.78
C MET A 158 2.02 10.44 12.94
N LYS A 159 2.46 11.70 13.15
CA LYS A 159 3.61 12.26 12.42
C LYS A 159 4.92 11.53 12.76
N ARG A 160 5.17 11.28 14.06
CA ARG A 160 6.37 10.56 14.49
C ARG A 160 6.37 9.11 14.00
N LEU A 161 5.21 8.46 14.09
CA LEU A 161 5.04 7.08 13.62
C LEU A 161 5.28 6.98 12.12
N SER A 162 4.70 7.87 11.32
CA SER A 162 4.90 7.93 9.87
C SER A 162 6.36 8.17 9.47
N HIS A 163 7.08 9.04 10.20
CA HIS A 163 8.52 9.26 9.97
C HIS A 163 9.33 8.00 10.32
N ALA A 164 9.02 7.33 11.44
CA ALA A 164 9.69 6.10 11.83
C ALA A 164 9.49 4.98 10.79
N VAL A 165 8.27 4.83 10.27
CA VAL A 165 7.97 3.88 9.18
C VAL A 165 8.76 4.20 7.92
N CYS A 166 8.71 5.47 7.46
CA CYS A 166 9.45 5.90 6.27
C CYS A 166 10.95 5.58 6.39
N LEU A 167 11.54 6.00 7.50
CA LEU A 167 12.96 5.77 7.77
C LEU A 167 13.26 4.27 7.86
N GLY A 168 12.45 3.52 8.60
CA GLY A 168 12.62 2.08 8.78
C GLY A 168 12.57 1.31 7.46
N VAL A 169 11.55 1.56 6.62
CA VAL A 169 11.41 0.89 5.32
C VAL A 169 12.55 1.26 4.37
N VAL A 170 12.95 2.55 4.31
CA VAL A 170 14.05 2.99 3.46
C VAL A 170 15.38 2.40 3.91
N LEU A 171 15.68 2.43 5.22
CA LEU A 171 16.90 1.81 5.75
C LEU A 171 16.94 0.31 5.53
N PHE A 172 15.79 -0.36 5.66
CA PHE A 172 15.68 -1.79 5.37
C PHE A 172 15.90 -2.09 3.89
N ALA A 173 15.33 -1.28 2.98
CA ALA A 173 15.55 -1.43 1.55
C ALA A 173 17.03 -1.16 1.17
N VAL A 174 17.65 -0.13 1.76
CA VAL A 174 19.09 0.13 1.58
C VAL A 174 19.94 -1.03 2.10
N TYR A 175 19.56 -1.63 3.23
CA TYR A 175 20.24 -2.82 3.74
C TYR A 175 20.16 -3.98 2.75
N VAL A 176 18.96 -4.30 2.23
CA VAL A 176 18.78 -5.35 1.22
C VAL A 176 19.56 -5.03 -0.05
N LEU A 177 19.59 -3.77 -0.48
CA LEU A 177 20.35 -3.34 -1.65
C LEU A 177 21.86 -3.53 -1.47
N VAL A 178 22.41 -3.15 -0.32
CA VAL A 178 23.86 -3.16 -0.06
C VAL A 178 24.39 -4.58 0.21
N PHE A 179 23.64 -5.37 0.98
CA PHE A 179 24.06 -6.71 1.39
C PHE A 179 23.49 -7.83 0.50
N GLY A 180 22.52 -7.51 -0.36
CA GLY A 180 22.01 -8.41 -1.38
C GLY A 180 22.84 -8.35 -2.67
N PRO A 181 22.34 -8.92 -3.77
CA PRO A 181 22.98 -8.90 -5.09
C PRO A 181 22.81 -7.52 -5.75
N THR A 182 23.47 -6.51 -5.24
CA THR A 182 23.32 -5.08 -5.62
C THR A 182 23.27 -4.85 -7.13
N GLN A 183 24.24 -5.45 -7.87
CA GLN A 183 24.29 -5.27 -9.32
C GLN A 183 23.06 -5.83 -10.03
N PHE A 184 22.60 -7.00 -9.62
CA PHE A 184 21.37 -7.60 -10.17
C PHE A 184 20.14 -6.74 -9.83
N ILE A 185 20.02 -6.31 -8.57
CA ILE A 185 18.91 -5.47 -8.11
C ILE A 185 18.81 -4.20 -8.95
N LEU A 186 19.91 -3.49 -9.15
CA LEU A 186 19.94 -2.27 -9.94
C LEU A 186 19.60 -2.53 -11.41
N ASN A 187 20.21 -3.54 -12.02
CA ASN A 187 19.99 -3.88 -13.41
C ASN A 187 18.54 -4.31 -13.69
N ASN A 188 17.99 -5.20 -12.82
CA ASN A 188 16.62 -5.68 -12.97
C ASN A 188 15.61 -4.56 -12.76
N SER A 189 15.83 -3.70 -11.76
CA SER A 189 14.95 -2.55 -11.49
C SER A 189 14.94 -1.55 -12.64
N LEU A 190 16.12 -1.23 -13.23
CA LEU A 190 16.22 -0.35 -14.39
C LEU A 190 15.58 -0.96 -15.64
N MET A 191 15.80 -2.25 -15.88
CA MET A 191 15.17 -2.97 -16.99
C MET A 191 13.64 -2.96 -16.83
N SER A 192 13.14 -3.28 -15.64
CA SER A 192 11.70 -3.31 -15.33
C SER A 192 11.06 -1.93 -15.49
N PHE A 193 11.74 -0.88 -15.05
CA PHE A 193 11.29 0.50 -15.29
C PHE A 193 11.22 0.82 -16.78
N GLY A 194 12.25 0.46 -17.55
CA GLY A 194 12.26 0.64 -19.01
C GLY A 194 11.12 -0.10 -19.71
N LEU A 195 10.89 -1.37 -19.32
CA LEU A 195 9.79 -2.18 -19.87
C LEU A 195 8.42 -1.58 -19.51
N MET A 196 8.22 -1.18 -18.27
CA MET A 196 6.99 -0.53 -17.83
C MET A 196 6.75 0.78 -18.59
N ALA A 197 7.78 1.61 -18.74
CA ALA A 197 7.64 2.90 -19.41
C ALA A 197 7.36 2.76 -20.91
N THR A 198 8.02 1.84 -21.60
CA THR A 198 7.84 1.61 -23.04
C THR A 198 6.53 0.89 -23.37
N ASN A 199 6.03 0.03 -22.49
CA ASN A 199 4.79 -0.72 -22.70
C ASN A 199 3.61 -0.19 -21.88
N PHE A 200 3.71 1.03 -21.34
CA PHE A 200 2.70 1.59 -20.42
C PHE A 200 1.29 1.60 -21.01
N VAL A 201 1.16 1.97 -22.28
CA VAL A 201 -0.13 2.03 -22.99
C VAL A 201 -0.68 0.63 -23.21
N ASP A 202 0.14 -0.29 -23.67
CA ASP A 202 -0.25 -1.68 -23.90
C ASP A 202 -0.70 -2.36 -22.59
N MET A 203 0.06 -2.17 -21.51
CA MET A 203 -0.31 -2.66 -20.18
C MET A 203 -1.62 -2.02 -19.66
N SER A 204 -1.84 -0.74 -19.95
CA SER A 204 -3.04 -0.01 -19.52
C SER A 204 -4.31 -0.44 -20.25
N LEU A 205 -4.19 -0.83 -21.52
CA LEU A 205 -5.31 -1.18 -22.39
C LEU A 205 -5.44 -2.70 -22.62
N PHE A 206 -4.61 -3.49 -21.98
CA PHE A 206 -4.65 -4.95 -22.09
C PHE A 206 -5.92 -5.50 -21.42
N THR A 207 -6.86 -5.93 -22.23
CA THR A 207 -8.16 -6.52 -21.82
C THR A 207 -8.25 -8.01 -22.08
N ASP A 208 -7.31 -8.56 -22.87
CA ASP A 208 -7.22 -9.97 -23.25
C ASP A 208 -8.51 -10.55 -23.89
N PRO A 209 -9.05 -9.94 -24.95
CA PRO A 209 -10.31 -10.37 -25.54
C PRO A 209 -10.20 -11.72 -26.29
N MET A 210 -8.99 -12.18 -26.61
CA MET A 210 -8.72 -13.45 -27.29
C MET A 210 -8.32 -14.57 -26.33
N GLY A 211 -8.00 -14.24 -25.08
CA GLY A 211 -7.67 -15.17 -24.01
C GLY A 211 -8.84 -15.34 -23.03
N ASP A 212 -8.51 -15.70 -21.80
CA ASP A 212 -9.49 -15.88 -20.72
C ASP A 212 -9.75 -14.58 -19.91
N GLY A 213 -8.99 -13.52 -20.17
CA GLY A 213 -9.04 -12.25 -19.45
C GLY A 213 -8.72 -12.35 -17.94
N LYS A 214 -8.14 -13.46 -17.50
CA LYS A 214 -7.90 -13.76 -16.09
C LYS A 214 -6.95 -12.74 -15.46
N PHE A 215 -5.82 -12.46 -16.11
CA PHE A 215 -4.85 -11.48 -15.60
C PHE A 215 -5.49 -10.12 -15.36
N THR A 216 -6.23 -9.62 -16.36
CA THR A 216 -6.87 -8.30 -16.26
C THR A 216 -7.86 -8.24 -15.11
N ARG A 217 -8.70 -9.27 -14.93
CA ARG A 217 -9.68 -9.33 -13.85
C ARG A 217 -9.04 -9.46 -12.48
N GLU A 218 -8.07 -10.36 -12.32
CA GLU A 218 -7.50 -10.71 -11.03
C GLU A 218 -6.46 -9.69 -10.55
N TRP A 219 -5.80 -8.96 -11.48
CA TRP A 219 -4.71 -8.06 -11.15
C TRP A 219 -5.01 -6.60 -11.51
N THR A 220 -5.20 -6.27 -12.79
CA THR A 220 -5.35 -4.86 -13.18
C THR A 220 -6.62 -4.25 -12.60
N VAL A 221 -7.78 -4.94 -12.75
CA VAL A 221 -9.05 -4.49 -12.17
C VAL A 221 -9.00 -4.48 -10.64
N PHE A 222 -8.41 -5.50 -10.03
CA PHE A 222 -8.22 -5.55 -8.59
C PHE A 222 -7.44 -4.34 -8.07
N TYR A 223 -6.29 -4.02 -8.66
CA TYR A 223 -5.49 -2.87 -8.24
C TYR A 223 -6.21 -1.55 -8.47
N TRP A 224 -6.89 -1.36 -9.62
CA TRP A 224 -7.64 -0.13 -9.86
C TRP A 224 -8.78 0.05 -8.86
N LEU A 225 -9.53 -0.99 -8.56
CA LEU A 225 -10.57 -0.95 -7.53
C LEU A 225 -9.99 -0.68 -6.14
N TRP A 226 -8.84 -1.26 -5.83
CA TRP A 226 -8.14 -0.98 -4.58
C TRP A 226 -7.80 0.51 -4.46
N TRP A 227 -7.11 1.07 -5.46
CA TRP A 227 -6.72 2.48 -5.43
C TRP A 227 -7.94 3.40 -5.39
N ILE A 228 -8.98 3.14 -6.18
CA ILE A 228 -10.21 3.93 -6.17
C ILE A 228 -10.89 3.88 -4.79
N SER A 229 -10.94 2.72 -4.15
CA SER A 229 -11.55 2.54 -2.82
C SER A 229 -10.82 3.34 -1.73
N TYR A 230 -9.49 3.41 -1.80
CA TYR A 230 -8.68 4.18 -0.87
C TYR A 230 -8.59 5.68 -1.20
N ALA A 231 -8.80 6.06 -2.44
CA ALA A 231 -8.57 7.43 -2.91
C ALA A 231 -9.28 8.51 -2.06
N PRO A 232 -10.54 8.36 -1.64
CA PRO A 232 -11.19 9.36 -0.78
C PRO A 232 -10.52 9.50 0.59
N GLY A 233 -10.12 8.39 1.22
CA GLY A 233 -9.43 8.40 2.51
C GLY A 233 -8.07 9.07 2.43
N VAL A 234 -7.27 8.73 1.42
CA VAL A 234 -5.98 9.38 1.14
C VAL A 234 -6.19 10.86 0.86
N ALA A 235 -7.21 11.23 0.10
CA ALA A 235 -7.51 12.61 -0.24
C ALA A 235 -7.89 13.45 1.00
N LEU A 236 -8.63 12.89 1.94
CA LEU A 236 -8.94 13.56 3.22
C LEU A 236 -7.65 13.83 4.01
N PHE A 237 -6.77 12.85 4.10
CA PHE A 237 -5.48 13.00 4.76
C PHE A 237 -4.59 14.04 4.05
N VAL A 238 -4.45 13.94 2.72
CA VAL A 238 -3.65 14.87 1.91
C VAL A 238 -4.19 16.28 2.04
N THR A 239 -5.50 16.48 2.03
CA THR A 239 -6.12 17.80 2.23
C THR A 239 -5.66 18.43 3.54
N ARG A 240 -5.57 17.66 4.61
CA ARG A 240 -5.10 18.14 5.91
C ARG A 240 -3.64 18.61 5.89
N VAL A 241 -2.75 17.83 5.27
CA VAL A 241 -1.31 18.11 5.28
C VAL A 241 -0.85 19.07 4.17
N SER A 242 -1.72 19.39 3.20
CA SER A 242 -1.38 20.21 2.04
C SER A 242 -1.63 21.69 2.24
N LYS A 243 -2.00 22.14 3.44
CA LYS A 243 -2.24 23.56 3.72
C LYS A 243 -1.04 24.41 3.33
N GLY A 244 -1.26 25.46 2.52
CA GLY A 244 -0.23 26.37 2.04
C GLY A 244 0.60 25.86 0.86
N ARG A 245 0.30 24.67 0.32
CA ARG A 245 0.93 24.13 -0.90
C ARG A 245 0.11 24.51 -2.13
N THR A 246 0.79 24.63 -3.26
CA THR A 246 0.13 24.80 -4.55
C THR A 246 -0.42 23.47 -5.06
N ILE A 247 -1.45 23.51 -5.91
CA ILE A 247 -2.00 22.31 -6.57
C ILE A 247 -0.89 21.55 -7.32
N LYS A 248 0.00 22.29 -8.01
CA LYS A 248 1.15 21.70 -8.73
C LYS A 248 2.05 20.93 -7.80
N GLU A 249 2.40 21.48 -6.64
CA GLU A 249 3.24 20.78 -5.64
C GLU A 249 2.57 19.51 -5.12
N VAL A 250 1.27 19.54 -4.86
CA VAL A 250 0.52 18.36 -4.41
C VAL A 250 0.53 17.28 -5.48
N ILE A 251 0.24 17.61 -6.74
CA ILE A 251 0.25 16.65 -7.85
C ILE A 251 1.66 16.04 -8.02
N LEU A 252 2.70 16.88 -8.08
CA LEU A 252 4.07 16.39 -8.29
C LEU A 252 4.56 15.53 -7.12
N ALA A 253 4.27 15.95 -5.88
CA ALA A 253 4.64 15.18 -4.70
C ALA A 253 3.95 13.81 -4.67
N MET A 254 2.69 13.74 -5.05
CA MET A 254 1.94 12.48 -5.07
C MET A 254 2.35 11.60 -6.25
N VAL A 255 2.26 12.12 -7.47
CA VAL A 255 2.47 11.29 -8.67
C VAL A 255 3.93 10.90 -8.83
N ILE A 256 4.85 11.86 -8.75
CA ILE A 256 6.28 11.57 -8.93
C ILE A 256 6.88 11.00 -7.64
N GLY A 257 6.70 11.69 -6.51
CA GLY A 257 7.28 11.25 -5.25
C GLY A 257 6.75 9.90 -4.80
N GLY A 258 5.44 9.67 -4.92
CA GLY A 258 4.82 8.39 -4.60
C GLY A 258 5.31 7.26 -5.49
N SER A 259 5.34 7.47 -6.82
CA SER A 259 5.80 6.45 -7.77
C SER A 259 7.28 6.10 -7.60
N VAL A 260 8.16 7.11 -7.48
CA VAL A 260 9.60 6.87 -7.27
C VAL A 260 9.86 6.13 -5.97
N GLY A 261 9.13 6.49 -4.90
CA GLY A 261 9.26 5.81 -3.61
C GLY A 261 8.89 4.33 -3.69
N ILE A 262 7.78 3.99 -4.33
CA ILE A 262 7.34 2.60 -4.44
C ILE A 262 8.21 1.80 -5.42
N TRP A 263 8.63 2.38 -6.54
CA TRP A 263 9.55 1.75 -7.49
C TRP A 263 10.90 1.41 -6.84
N PHE A 264 11.40 2.29 -5.97
CA PHE A 264 12.61 2.01 -5.21
C PHE A 264 12.42 0.80 -4.29
N ILE A 265 11.35 0.78 -3.49
CA ILE A 265 11.09 -0.29 -2.52
C ILE A 265 10.83 -1.62 -3.23
N PHE A 266 9.91 -1.64 -4.20
CA PHE A 266 9.56 -2.85 -4.94
C PHE A 266 10.72 -3.32 -5.82
N GLY A 267 11.42 -2.39 -6.49
CA GLY A 267 12.61 -2.71 -7.28
C GLY A 267 13.67 -3.43 -6.47
N VAL A 268 13.92 -3.00 -5.23
CA VAL A 268 14.89 -3.66 -4.35
C VAL A 268 14.40 -5.02 -3.88
N PHE A 269 13.21 -5.09 -3.31
CA PHE A 269 12.72 -6.32 -2.68
C PHE A 269 12.34 -7.40 -3.69
N GLU A 270 11.64 -7.05 -4.75
CA GLU A 270 11.29 -8.01 -5.80
C GLU A 270 12.52 -8.48 -6.57
N SER A 271 13.46 -7.59 -6.92
CA SER A 271 14.68 -8.03 -7.60
C SER A 271 15.54 -8.95 -6.73
N PHE A 272 15.59 -8.71 -5.40
CA PHE A 272 16.23 -9.65 -4.48
C PHE A 272 15.52 -11.01 -4.47
N SER A 273 14.20 -11.01 -4.46
CA SER A 273 13.37 -12.21 -4.51
C SER A 273 13.54 -12.97 -5.84
N VAL A 274 13.50 -12.26 -6.97
CA VAL A 274 13.78 -12.82 -8.32
C VAL A 274 15.18 -13.42 -8.40
N TYR A 275 16.21 -12.73 -7.88
CA TYR A 275 17.56 -13.24 -7.83
C TYR A 275 17.62 -14.58 -7.11
N SER A 276 16.99 -14.68 -5.95
CA SER A 276 16.97 -15.89 -5.15
C SER A 276 16.29 -17.05 -5.90
N PHE A 277 15.26 -16.74 -6.67
CA PHE A 277 14.56 -17.71 -7.51
C PHE A 277 15.41 -18.23 -8.67
N ILE A 278 15.98 -17.33 -9.48
CA ILE A 278 16.74 -17.73 -10.68
C ILE A 278 18.04 -18.47 -10.35
N HIS A 279 18.58 -18.27 -9.14
CA HIS A 279 19.77 -19.00 -8.67
C HIS A 279 19.41 -20.27 -7.87
N GLY A 280 18.13 -20.65 -7.82
CA GLY A 280 17.68 -21.89 -7.17
C GLY A 280 17.84 -21.89 -5.66
N VAL A 281 17.99 -20.71 -5.02
CA VAL A 281 18.15 -20.60 -3.56
C VAL A 281 16.80 -20.72 -2.85
N VAL A 282 15.79 -20.01 -3.32
CA VAL A 282 14.39 -20.11 -2.87
C VAL A 282 13.48 -20.18 -4.07
N ASN A 283 12.73 -21.27 -4.21
CA ASN A 283 11.70 -21.37 -5.24
C ASN A 283 10.43 -20.63 -4.80
N VAL A 284 10.46 -19.29 -4.92
CA VAL A 284 9.40 -18.41 -4.42
C VAL A 284 8.03 -18.77 -4.99
N PRO A 285 7.83 -19.02 -6.31
CA PRO A 285 6.53 -19.44 -6.86
C PRO A 285 6.02 -20.74 -6.24
N GLN A 286 6.87 -21.71 -6.03
CA GLN A 286 6.49 -22.99 -5.42
C GLN A 286 6.14 -22.83 -3.94
N VAL A 287 6.95 -22.10 -3.16
CA VAL A 287 6.68 -21.85 -1.74
C VAL A 287 5.37 -21.06 -1.59
N LEU A 288 5.15 -20.06 -2.44
CA LEU A 288 3.94 -19.25 -2.49
C LEU A 288 2.69 -20.13 -2.67
N SER A 289 2.71 -21.06 -3.62
CA SER A 289 1.57 -21.92 -3.93
C SER A 289 1.34 -23.05 -2.91
N GLN A 290 2.38 -23.55 -2.25
CA GLN A 290 2.28 -24.70 -1.34
C GLN A 290 2.23 -24.35 0.13
N GLN A 291 2.90 -23.27 0.55
CA GLN A 291 3.10 -22.92 1.97
C GLN A 291 2.59 -21.51 2.32
N GLY A 292 2.37 -20.67 1.31
CA GLY A 292 1.99 -19.27 1.48
C GLY A 292 3.15 -18.30 1.30
N GLY A 293 2.81 -17.08 0.87
CA GLY A 293 3.81 -16.05 0.57
C GLY A 293 4.60 -15.59 1.79
N GLU A 294 4.00 -15.65 2.95
CA GLU A 294 4.62 -15.25 4.21
C GLU A 294 5.83 -16.12 4.57
N ILE A 295 5.75 -17.41 4.26
CA ILE A 295 6.87 -18.34 4.44
C ILE A 295 7.98 -18.01 3.44
N ALA A 296 7.64 -17.71 2.19
CA ALA A 296 8.61 -17.29 1.19
C ALA A 296 9.37 -16.03 1.65
N ILE A 297 8.67 -15.02 2.19
CA ILE A 297 9.29 -13.81 2.75
C ILE A 297 10.24 -14.19 3.89
N GLY A 298 9.82 -15.05 4.82
CA GLY A 298 10.67 -15.51 5.92
C GLY A 298 11.96 -16.20 5.42
N GLN A 299 11.85 -17.07 4.41
CA GLN A 299 13.00 -17.71 3.79
C GLN A 299 13.94 -16.70 3.11
N LEU A 300 13.38 -15.73 2.36
CA LEU A 300 14.15 -14.67 1.72
C LEU A 300 14.90 -13.80 2.73
N LEU A 301 14.24 -13.40 3.81
CA LEU A 301 14.88 -12.63 4.88
C LEU A 301 16.00 -13.42 5.58
N GLY A 302 15.83 -14.73 5.69
CA GLY A 302 16.85 -15.64 6.23
C GLY A 302 18.14 -15.71 5.43
N LEU A 303 18.11 -15.33 4.13
CA LEU A 303 19.30 -15.29 3.27
C LEU A 303 20.18 -14.06 3.52
N LEU A 304 19.64 -13.01 4.12
CA LEU A 304 20.40 -11.80 4.41
C LEU A 304 21.40 -12.02 5.54
N PRO A 305 22.55 -11.33 5.55
CA PRO A 305 23.42 -11.33 6.71
C PRO A 305 22.63 -11.02 7.99
N ALA A 306 22.90 -11.74 9.07
CA ALA A 306 22.11 -11.67 10.30
C ALA A 306 20.59 -11.86 10.09
N GLY A 307 20.18 -12.77 9.22
CA GLY A 307 18.79 -12.97 8.77
C GLY A 307 17.75 -13.03 9.89
N GLN A 308 18.06 -13.68 11.03
CA GLN A 308 17.17 -13.68 12.20
C GLN A 308 16.94 -12.26 12.74
N VAL A 309 17.99 -11.44 12.84
CA VAL A 309 17.87 -10.05 13.28
C VAL A 309 17.06 -9.25 12.26
N MET A 310 17.27 -9.48 10.97
CA MET A 310 16.50 -8.83 9.91
C MET A 310 15.03 -9.21 9.95
N MET A 311 14.67 -10.44 10.27
CA MET A 311 13.27 -10.83 10.48
C MET A 311 12.64 -10.09 11.66
N TRP A 312 13.36 -9.94 12.80
CA TRP A 312 12.85 -9.14 13.94
C TRP A 312 12.65 -7.66 13.57
N ILE A 313 13.60 -7.06 12.85
CA ILE A 313 13.49 -5.68 12.35
C ILE A 313 12.29 -5.55 11.40
N PHE A 314 12.12 -6.50 10.49
CA PHE A 314 11.00 -6.52 9.55
C PHE A 314 9.65 -6.60 10.30
N LEU A 315 9.53 -7.47 11.30
CA LEU A 315 8.33 -7.54 12.15
C LEU A 315 8.06 -6.22 12.88
N GLY A 316 9.09 -5.58 13.42
CA GLY A 316 8.98 -4.26 14.04
C GLY A 316 8.48 -3.19 13.06
N ILE A 317 9.04 -3.14 11.85
CA ILE A 317 8.59 -2.23 10.78
C ILE A 317 7.12 -2.51 10.41
N MET A 318 6.71 -3.78 10.27
CA MET A 318 5.33 -4.14 9.96
C MET A 318 4.33 -3.63 11.00
N VAL A 319 4.64 -3.78 12.29
CA VAL A 319 3.79 -3.29 13.40
C VAL A 319 3.63 -1.77 13.34
N ILE A 320 4.76 -1.05 13.23
CA ILE A 320 4.76 0.41 13.18
C ILE A 320 4.03 0.90 11.92
N PHE A 321 4.22 0.20 10.78
CA PHE A 321 3.57 0.55 9.53
C PHE A 321 2.05 0.33 9.59
N LEU A 322 1.60 -0.80 10.14
CA LEU A 322 0.18 -1.06 10.32
C LEU A 322 -0.45 -0.02 11.25
N ALA A 323 0.20 0.31 12.37
CA ALA A 323 -0.29 1.32 13.29
C ALA A 323 -0.42 2.71 12.61
N ALA A 324 0.58 3.13 11.83
CA ALA A 324 0.51 4.37 11.06
C ALA A 324 -0.59 4.36 10.00
N HIS A 325 -0.85 3.20 9.39
CA HIS A 325 -1.94 3.04 8.43
C HIS A 325 -3.30 3.13 9.13
N MET A 326 -3.46 2.47 10.27
CA MET A 326 -4.67 2.56 11.10
C MET A 326 -4.95 4.00 11.56
N ASP A 327 -3.92 4.77 11.95
CA ASP A 327 -4.05 6.18 12.30
C ASP A 327 -4.61 7.02 11.12
N ALA A 328 -4.10 6.79 9.90
CA ALA A 328 -4.56 7.54 8.73
C ALA A 328 -6.02 7.20 8.36
N VAL A 329 -6.40 5.92 8.42
CA VAL A 329 -7.78 5.47 8.19
C VAL A 329 -8.70 5.97 9.31
N GLY A 330 -8.27 5.88 10.57
CA GLY A 330 -8.99 6.38 11.73
C GLY A 330 -9.29 7.88 11.61
N TYR A 331 -8.31 8.66 11.17
CA TYR A 331 -8.51 10.08 10.88
C TYR A 331 -9.57 10.31 9.78
N ALA A 332 -9.49 9.58 8.67
CA ALA A 332 -10.47 9.72 7.58
C ALA A 332 -11.90 9.37 8.03
N VAL A 333 -12.06 8.31 8.81
CA VAL A 333 -13.34 7.88 9.38
C VAL A 333 -13.88 8.94 10.35
N THR A 334 -13.07 9.40 11.30
CA THR A 334 -13.50 10.40 12.29
C THR A 334 -13.79 11.76 11.67
N ALA A 335 -13.00 12.17 10.66
CA ALA A 335 -13.26 13.40 9.91
C ALA A 335 -14.62 13.35 9.18
N THR A 336 -14.95 12.22 8.57
CA THR A 336 -16.23 11.99 7.91
C THR A 336 -17.40 12.00 8.89
N CYS A 337 -17.23 11.46 10.08
CA CYS A 337 -18.25 11.43 11.13
C CYS A 337 -18.42 12.79 11.85
N THR A 338 -17.46 13.72 11.70
CA THR A 338 -17.50 15.03 12.37
C THR A 338 -18.16 16.08 11.48
N ARG A 339 -19.32 16.59 11.90
CA ARG A 339 -20.04 17.60 11.14
C ARG A 339 -19.38 18.98 11.26
N GLY A 340 -19.31 19.70 10.11
CA GLY A 340 -18.90 21.10 10.08
C GLY A 340 -17.43 21.33 10.44
N LEU A 341 -16.56 20.34 10.26
CA LEU A 341 -15.14 20.46 10.51
C LEU A 341 -14.55 21.63 9.74
N GLN A 342 -13.88 22.55 10.45
CA GLN A 342 -13.27 23.73 9.87
C GLN A 342 -11.77 23.54 9.65
N GLU A 343 -11.19 24.40 8.80
CA GLU A 343 -9.77 24.44 8.56
C GLU A 343 -8.99 24.64 9.87
N GLY A 344 -8.05 23.74 10.17
CA GLY A 344 -7.25 23.80 11.40
C GLY A 344 -7.86 23.10 12.61
N GLN A 345 -9.07 22.58 12.52
CA GLN A 345 -9.67 21.77 13.58
C GLN A 345 -9.41 20.29 13.38
N ASP A 346 -9.17 19.59 14.48
CA ASP A 346 -9.17 18.13 14.52
C ASP A 346 -10.57 17.56 14.70
N PRO A 347 -10.84 16.33 14.22
CA PRO A 347 -12.08 15.65 14.51
C PRO A 347 -12.34 15.54 16.01
N SER A 348 -13.62 15.43 16.39
CA SER A 348 -13.97 15.29 17.80
C SER A 348 -13.27 14.09 18.43
N PRO A 349 -12.69 14.24 19.64
CA PRO A 349 -12.10 13.10 20.38
C PRO A 349 -13.13 12.02 20.77
N LYS A 350 -14.43 12.32 20.60
CA LYS A 350 -15.54 11.39 20.87
C LYS A 350 -16.06 10.68 19.62
N ALA A 351 -15.57 11.07 18.43
CA ALA A 351 -15.88 10.41 17.17
C ALA A 351 -14.84 9.33 16.89
#